data_76a7cccb6b366522fef4fe457da517c3
#
_entry.id   76a7cccb6b366522fef4fe457da517c3
#
_cell.length_a   1.000
_cell.length_b   1.000
_cell.length_c   1.000
_cell.angle_alpha   90.00
_cell.angle_beta   90.00
_cell.angle_gamma   90.00
#
_symmetry.space_group_name_H-M   'P 1'
#
loop_
_entity.id
_entity.type
_entity.pdbx_description
1 polymer ?
#
loop_
_entity_poly.entity_id
_entity_poly.type
_entity_poly.pdbx_seq_one_letter_code
_entity_poly.pdbx_strand_id
1 'polypeptide(L)'
;MLNPTVPHCLQPWRAAYAAAGIAGDLPSPAFSSLAAMIHDSCQRFGPQTAFTCVVPNGMNGSMSYTRLAEASDAFAAYLRQVLKLQPGARVAVQLPNSLGYPVVAFGILKAGCVLVNTNPLYTQSEMRHQFADAGVSALVVIDMFADKLAPIMRETGLKHIVVASVSEFFPAIPNAVVRGVQKVWNRVLPPITVPHVRLAAALAQGRQVLGTGDARRLWQDVEPVDTAALQYTGGTTGVAKGAVLSHGNLLANVQQMLAMGATHMTPGKECVLTALPLYHIFAFTANLLGFLSIGARNILIPSPRPVQNLQRAVENYPLTWITGVNTLFNALLNEEWFLAYPPKHLKASIAGGTALHSAVAERWAEVTGTPIAEGYGLTETSPVVSFNPLTGGARPGSIGIPAPGTEVRLVGDNGADVKVGEPGEIWVRGPQVMQGYWNNPDATAEILRDGWLATGDVAVMDDAGFMRIVDRKKDLILVSGFNVYPNEIEDVIARMDAVLDVAVIGVPDGQSGEAVRAYVVPNPGHAEAPDAAQIVEHCRQYLTGYKLPKSVVLREELPKSPVGKVLRKDLKAEVRAEFATRK
;
A
#
# COMPACT_ATOMS: atom_id res chain seq x y z
N MET A 1 19.62 19.24 -22.52
CA MET A 1 21.00 18.70 -22.39
C MET A 1 20.90 17.57 -21.37
N LEU A 2 21.08 16.34 -21.82
CA LEU A 2 21.09 15.16 -20.93
C LEU A 2 22.35 15.25 -20.07
N ASN A 3 22.14 15.38 -18.74
CA ASN A 3 23.24 15.30 -17.77
C ASN A 3 23.91 13.91 -17.83
N PRO A 4 25.21 13.81 -17.60
CA PRO A 4 25.94 12.56 -17.74
C PRO A 4 25.34 11.52 -16.79
N THR A 5 24.82 10.46 -17.40
CA THR A 5 24.41 9.23 -16.70
C THR A 5 25.55 8.76 -15.81
N VAL A 6 25.24 8.44 -14.54
CA VAL A 6 26.15 7.67 -13.68
C VAL A 6 26.67 6.49 -14.52
N PRO A 7 27.98 6.31 -14.67
CA PRO A 7 28.49 5.26 -15.55
C PRO A 7 27.88 3.91 -15.18
N HIS A 8 27.45 3.14 -16.15
CA HIS A 8 26.85 1.80 -15.97
C HIS A 8 27.71 0.84 -15.09
N CYS A 9 28.99 1.11 -14.92
CA CYS A 9 29.91 0.36 -14.07
C CYS A 9 29.70 0.59 -12.55
N LEU A 10 28.84 1.53 -12.15
CA LEU A 10 28.53 1.84 -10.74
C LEU A 10 27.19 1.30 -10.24
N GLN A 11 26.53 0.39 -10.98
CA GLN A 11 25.30 -0.29 -10.53
C GLN A 11 25.64 -1.70 -10.04
N PRO A 12 26.00 -1.88 -8.76
CA PRO A 12 26.47 -3.17 -8.25
C PRO A 12 25.40 -4.28 -8.36
N TRP A 13 24.12 -3.91 -8.36
CA TRP A 13 22.98 -4.86 -8.47
C TRP A 13 22.78 -5.50 -9.84
N ARG A 14 23.50 -5.08 -10.90
CA ARG A 14 23.34 -5.70 -12.25
C ARG A 14 23.68 -7.19 -12.27
N ALA A 15 24.68 -7.61 -11.50
CA ALA A 15 25.00 -9.03 -11.37
C ALA A 15 23.88 -9.82 -10.68
N ALA A 16 23.22 -9.20 -9.70
CA ALA A 16 22.09 -9.81 -9.02
C ALA A 16 20.85 -9.93 -9.93
N TYR A 17 20.62 -9.00 -10.85
CA TYR A 17 19.59 -9.17 -11.89
C TYR A 17 19.82 -10.42 -12.73
N ALA A 18 21.05 -10.62 -13.24
CA ALA A 18 21.38 -11.78 -14.05
C ALA A 18 21.18 -13.10 -13.27
N ALA A 19 21.61 -13.14 -12.01
CA ALA A 19 21.43 -14.29 -11.13
C ALA A 19 19.96 -14.61 -10.85
N ALA A 20 19.11 -13.59 -10.79
CA ALA A 20 17.67 -13.72 -10.53
C ALA A 20 16.83 -13.88 -11.82
N GLY A 21 17.44 -13.85 -13.01
CA GLY A 21 16.73 -13.91 -14.29
C GLY A 21 15.90 -12.66 -14.59
N ILE A 22 16.28 -11.51 -14.00
CA ILE A 22 15.59 -10.22 -14.17
C ILE A 22 16.24 -9.45 -15.33
N ALA A 23 15.41 -8.92 -16.24
CA ALA A 23 15.89 -8.01 -17.27
C ALA A 23 16.38 -6.70 -16.62
N GLY A 24 17.64 -6.34 -16.85
CA GLY A 24 18.26 -5.15 -16.22
C GLY A 24 17.72 -3.83 -16.73
N ASP A 25 17.20 -3.82 -17.96
CA ASP A 25 16.64 -2.62 -18.60
C ASP A 25 15.12 -2.73 -18.67
N LEU A 26 14.45 -1.63 -18.39
CA LEU A 26 13.00 -1.54 -18.53
C LEU A 26 12.65 -1.26 -20.01
N PRO A 27 11.82 -2.11 -20.64
CA PRO A 27 11.38 -1.83 -22.01
C PRO A 27 10.53 -0.55 -22.06
N SER A 28 10.45 0.07 -23.22
CA SER A 28 9.53 1.18 -23.44
C SER A 28 8.11 0.78 -23.05
N PRO A 29 7.30 1.69 -22.46
CA PRO A 29 5.94 1.39 -22.06
C PRO A 29 5.12 0.83 -23.23
N ALA A 30 4.50 -0.34 -23.02
CA ALA A 30 3.66 -0.98 -24.04
C ALA A 30 2.33 -0.24 -24.26
N PHE A 31 1.96 0.65 -23.33
CA PHE A 31 0.70 1.38 -23.34
C PHE A 31 0.93 2.87 -23.11
N SER A 32 0.13 3.71 -23.78
CA SER A 32 0.16 5.16 -23.59
C SER A 32 -0.52 5.61 -22.28
N SER A 33 -1.42 4.78 -21.73
CA SER A 33 -2.14 5.13 -20.50
C SER A 33 -2.58 3.87 -19.75
N LEU A 34 -2.93 4.04 -18.47
CA LEU A 34 -3.56 2.96 -17.68
C LEU A 34 -4.89 2.51 -18.29
N ALA A 35 -5.65 3.43 -18.90
CA ALA A 35 -6.88 3.10 -19.59
C ALA A 35 -6.65 2.14 -20.76
N ALA A 36 -5.58 2.34 -21.53
CA ALA A 36 -5.17 1.46 -22.63
C ALA A 36 -4.76 0.08 -22.10
N MET A 37 -3.95 0.02 -21.03
CA MET A 37 -3.56 -1.24 -20.37
C MET A 37 -4.76 -2.02 -19.84
N ILE A 38 -5.69 -1.35 -19.15
CA ILE A 38 -6.91 -1.96 -18.60
C ILE A 38 -7.78 -2.51 -19.73
N HIS A 39 -7.93 -1.74 -20.82
CA HIS A 39 -8.70 -2.18 -22.00
C HIS A 39 -8.08 -3.45 -22.61
N ASP A 40 -6.78 -3.45 -22.89
CA ASP A 40 -6.05 -4.61 -23.44
C ASP A 40 -6.20 -5.84 -22.54
N SER A 41 -5.99 -5.68 -21.23
CA SER A 41 -6.13 -6.77 -20.26
C SER A 41 -7.55 -7.35 -20.28
N CYS A 42 -8.57 -6.51 -20.34
CA CYS A 42 -9.95 -6.97 -20.41
C CYS A 42 -10.27 -7.69 -21.73
N GLN A 43 -9.66 -7.27 -22.83
CA GLN A 43 -9.81 -7.96 -24.13
C GLN A 43 -9.11 -9.33 -24.12
N ARG A 44 -7.86 -9.38 -23.64
CA ARG A 44 -7.05 -10.62 -23.65
C ARG A 44 -7.60 -11.70 -22.74
N PHE A 45 -8.14 -11.35 -21.58
CA PHE A 45 -8.58 -12.31 -20.57
C PHE A 45 -10.10 -12.45 -20.45
N GLY A 46 -10.88 -11.66 -21.18
CA GLY A 46 -12.32 -11.65 -21.37
C GLY A 46 -13.19 -12.46 -20.38
N PRO A 47 -13.48 -13.74 -20.65
CA PRO A 47 -14.39 -14.52 -19.80
C PRO A 47 -13.79 -14.96 -18.46
N GLN A 48 -12.48 -14.82 -18.26
CA GLN A 48 -11.84 -15.18 -16.99
C GLN A 48 -12.32 -14.29 -15.85
N THR A 49 -12.31 -14.83 -14.63
CA THR A 49 -12.64 -14.06 -13.43
C THR A 49 -11.49 -13.11 -13.07
N ALA A 50 -11.74 -11.80 -13.08
CA ALA A 50 -10.79 -10.79 -12.66
C ALA A 50 -10.80 -10.60 -11.13
N PHE A 51 -11.98 -10.48 -10.55
CA PHE A 51 -12.16 -10.21 -9.14
C PHE A 51 -13.20 -11.10 -8.50
N THR A 52 -12.95 -11.51 -7.28
CA THR A 52 -13.93 -12.12 -6.38
C THR A 52 -13.88 -11.42 -5.03
N CYS A 53 -14.99 -10.90 -4.56
CA CYS A 53 -15.09 -10.31 -3.24
C CYS A 53 -15.72 -11.32 -2.28
N VAL A 54 -15.01 -11.61 -1.17
CA VAL A 54 -15.43 -12.58 -0.16
C VAL A 54 -15.67 -11.84 1.15
N VAL A 55 -16.90 -11.90 1.68
CA VAL A 55 -17.24 -11.35 2.99
C VAL A 55 -17.02 -12.39 4.11
N PRO A 56 -16.94 -12.00 5.40
CA PRO A 56 -16.51 -12.87 6.49
C PRO A 56 -17.27 -14.21 6.62
N ASN A 57 -18.56 -14.24 6.29
CA ASN A 57 -19.37 -15.47 6.33
C ASN A 57 -19.18 -16.38 5.10
N GLY A 58 -18.25 -16.07 4.19
CA GLY A 58 -17.96 -16.83 2.98
C GLY A 58 -18.85 -16.51 1.77
N MET A 59 -19.90 -15.69 1.94
CA MET A 59 -20.65 -15.21 0.79
C MET A 59 -19.75 -14.41 -0.13
N ASN A 60 -19.96 -14.51 -1.44
CA ASN A 60 -19.09 -13.87 -2.40
C ASN A 60 -19.84 -13.45 -3.66
N GLY A 61 -19.18 -12.58 -4.43
CA GLY A 61 -19.54 -12.24 -5.79
C GLY A 61 -18.29 -12.22 -6.65
N SER A 62 -18.45 -12.51 -7.93
CA SER A 62 -17.33 -12.53 -8.88
C SER A 62 -17.63 -11.69 -10.10
N MET A 63 -16.57 -11.17 -10.72
CA MET A 63 -16.62 -10.32 -11.91
C MET A 63 -15.59 -10.78 -12.93
N SER A 64 -16.03 -11.06 -14.17
CA SER A 64 -15.13 -11.37 -15.26
C SER A 64 -14.45 -10.10 -15.81
N TYR A 65 -13.37 -10.27 -16.57
CA TYR A 65 -12.71 -9.17 -17.26
C TYR A 65 -13.66 -8.47 -18.25
N THR A 66 -14.50 -9.24 -18.99
CA THR A 66 -15.54 -8.66 -19.87
C THR A 66 -16.51 -7.77 -19.09
N ARG A 67 -17.07 -8.28 -18.00
CA ARG A 67 -18.02 -7.50 -17.18
C ARG A 67 -17.37 -6.27 -16.55
N LEU A 68 -16.11 -6.38 -16.18
CA LEU A 68 -15.32 -5.25 -15.66
C LEU A 68 -15.17 -4.16 -16.73
N ALA A 69 -14.82 -4.55 -17.97
CA ALA A 69 -14.74 -3.60 -19.09
C ALA A 69 -16.05 -2.87 -19.29
N GLU A 70 -17.16 -3.59 -19.46
CA GLU A 70 -18.51 -3.03 -19.67
C GLU A 70 -18.93 -2.07 -18.55
N ALA A 71 -18.67 -2.46 -17.28
CA ALA A 71 -19.06 -1.65 -16.14
C ALA A 71 -18.18 -0.39 -16.00
N SER A 72 -16.87 -0.51 -16.22
CA SER A 72 -15.97 0.64 -16.16
C SER A 72 -16.16 1.61 -17.33
N ASP A 73 -16.46 1.10 -18.53
CA ASP A 73 -16.81 1.94 -19.69
C ASP A 73 -18.12 2.71 -19.46
N ALA A 74 -19.12 2.04 -18.88
CA ALA A 74 -20.37 2.69 -18.50
C ALA A 74 -20.14 3.78 -17.44
N PHE A 75 -19.28 3.53 -16.44
CA PHE A 75 -18.98 4.54 -15.44
C PHE A 75 -18.21 5.72 -16.02
N ALA A 76 -17.26 5.49 -16.93
CA ALA A 76 -16.57 6.54 -17.66
C ALA A 76 -17.54 7.41 -18.48
N ALA A 77 -18.47 6.78 -19.20
CA ALA A 77 -19.50 7.51 -19.95
C ALA A 77 -20.42 8.31 -19.01
N TYR A 78 -20.79 7.77 -17.85
CA TYR A 78 -21.54 8.49 -16.83
C TYR A 78 -20.82 9.77 -16.38
N LEU A 79 -19.53 9.67 -16.04
CA LEU A 79 -18.73 10.83 -15.62
C LEU A 79 -18.63 11.89 -16.72
N ARG A 80 -18.36 11.49 -17.95
CA ARG A 80 -18.10 12.42 -19.08
C ARG A 80 -19.37 12.97 -19.70
N GLN A 81 -20.42 12.15 -19.87
CA GLN A 81 -21.58 12.53 -20.68
C GLN A 81 -22.80 12.88 -19.83
N VAL A 82 -22.98 12.26 -18.63
CA VAL A 82 -24.07 12.59 -17.72
C VAL A 82 -23.67 13.69 -16.76
N LEU A 83 -22.56 13.51 -16.01
CA LEU A 83 -22.05 14.54 -15.10
C LEU A 83 -21.28 15.66 -15.80
N LYS A 84 -20.90 15.47 -17.08
CA LYS A 84 -20.15 16.41 -17.92
C LYS A 84 -18.83 16.85 -17.32
N LEU A 85 -18.17 15.96 -16.57
CA LEU A 85 -16.85 16.22 -16.04
C LEU A 85 -15.82 16.32 -17.16
N GLN A 86 -14.93 17.29 -17.06
CA GLN A 86 -13.84 17.46 -18.03
C GLN A 86 -12.66 16.53 -17.73
N PRO A 87 -11.79 16.19 -18.71
CA PRO A 87 -10.52 15.54 -18.42
C PRO A 87 -9.77 16.28 -17.31
N GLY A 88 -9.07 15.54 -16.44
CA GLY A 88 -8.37 16.09 -15.28
C GLY A 88 -9.29 16.45 -14.09
N ALA A 89 -10.61 16.30 -14.18
CA ALA A 89 -11.51 16.48 -13.04
C ALA A 89 -11.22 15.41 -11.97
N ARG A 90 -11.12 15.83 -10.69
CA ARG A 90 -10.80 14.93 -9.58
C ARG A 90 -12.06 14.24 -9.08
N VAL A 91 -12.00 12.90 -9.02
CA VAL A 91 -13.08 12.05 -8.52
C VAL A 91 -12.56 11.22 -7.34
N ALA A 92 -13.09 11.47 -6.16
CA ALA A 92 -12.70 10.74 -4.96
C ALA A 92 -13.40 9.37 -4.90
N VAL A 93 -12.66 8.35 -4.45
CA VAL A 93 -13.17 6.99 -4.23
C VAL A 93 -12.92 6.58 -2.79
N GLN A 94 -14.00 6.47 -2.02
CA GLN A 94 -14.00 6.10 -0.61
C GLN A 94 -14.70 4.74 -0.45
N LEU A 95 -14.09 3.70 -1.01
CA LEU A 95 -14.60 2.33 -1.00
C LEU A 95 -13.60 1.37 -0.36
N PRO A 96 -14.07 0.37 0.40
CA PRO A 96 -13.23 -0.76 0.80
C PRO A 96 -12.95 -1.68 -0.40
N ASN A 97 -12.18 -2.74 -0.17
CA ASN A 97 -11.98 -3.81 -1.14
C ASN A 97 -13.33 -4.44 -1.49
N SER A 98 -13.89 -4.07 -2.62
CA SER A 98 -15.20 -4.53 -3.12
C SER A 98 -15.17 -4.57 -4.65
N LEU A 99 -16.13 -5.26 -5.26
CA LEU A 99 -16.22 -5.30 -6.73
C LEU A 99 -16.52 -3.92 -7.34
N GLY A 100 -17.09 -3.02 -6.56
CA GLY A 100 -17.35 -1.63 -6.97
C GLY A 100 -16.04 -0.82 -7.14
N TYR A 101 -15.02 -1.11 -6.34
CA TYR A 101 -13.78 -0.33 -6.38
C TYR A 101 -13.07 -0.39 -7.76
N PRO A 102 -12.74 -1.57 -8.34
CA PRO A 102 -12.11 -1.62 -9.66
C PRO A 102 -12.99 -1.03 -10.77
N VAL A 103 -14.30 -1.22 -10.73
CA VAL A 103 -15.24 -0.63 -11.71
C VAL A 103 -15.12 0.90 -11.70
N VAL A 104 -15.17 1.50 -10.53
CA VAL A 104 -15.15 2.95 -10.34
C VAL A 104 -13.76 3.52 -10.66
N ALA A 105 -12.71 2.93 -10.11
CA ALA A 105 -11.33 3.39 -10.34
C ALA A 105 -10.97 3.36 -11.84
N PHE A 106 -11.27 2.25 -12.50
CA PHE A 106 -11.01 2.13 -13.94
C PHE A 106 -11.90 3.03 -14.80
N GLY A 107 -13.16 3.21 -14.40
CA GLY A 107 -14.03 4.15 -15.07
C GLY A 107 -13.56 5.61 -14.97
N ILE A 108 -12.98 6.00 -13.82
CA ILE A 108 -12.36 7.33 -13.64
C ILE A 108 -11.16 7.48 -14.58
N LEU A 109 -10.25 6.51 -14.60
CA LEU A 109 -9.07 6.52 -15.48
C LEU A 109 -9.47 6.53 -16.97
N LYS A 110 -10.48 5.73 -17.35
CA LYS A 110 -11.06 5.73 -18.70
C LYS A 110 -11.84 7.01 -19.06
N ALA A 111 -12.26 7.77 -18.08
CA ALA A 111 -12.87 9.08 -18.31
C ALA A 111 -11.80 10.20 -18.52
N GLY A 112 -10.51 9.90 -18.43
CA GLY A 112 -9.44 10.88 -18.38
C GLY A 112 -9.53 11.78 -17.13
N CYS A 113 -10.22 11.31 -16.08
CA CYS A 113 -10.33 11.97 -14.79
C CYS A 113 -9.23 11.50 -13.83
N VAL A 114 -8.95 12.31 -12.81
CA VAL A 114 -7.94 12.01 -11.79
C VAL A 114 -8.60 11.27 -10.63
N LEU A 115 -8.08 10.09 -10.32
CA LEU A 115 -8.50 9.29 -9.19
C LEU A 115 -7.94 9.86 -7.89
N VAL A 116 -8.80 10.17 -6.92
CA VAL A 116 -8.39 10.57 -5.56
C VAL A 116 -8.73 9.44 -4.60
N ASN A 117 -7.74 8.62 -4.28
CA ASN A 117 -7.92 7.51 -3.35
C ASN A 117 -8.14 8.03 -1.92
N THR A 118 -9.25 7.62 -1.32
CA THR A 118 -9.70 8.08 -0.01
C THR A 118 -9.91 6.91 0.92
N ASN A 119 -9.33 6.98 2.12
CA ASN A 119 -9.56 5.97 3.15
C ASN A 119 -11.03 5.99 3.61
N PRO A 120 -11.76 4.85 3.54
CA PRO A 120 -13.16 4.78 4.00
C PRO A 120 -13.34 5.18 5.47
N LEU A 121 -12.32 5.01 6.29
CA LEU A 121 -12.36 5.29 7.73
C LEU A 121 -12.02 6.75 8.09
N TYR A 122 -11.76 7.62 7.12
CA TYR A 122 -11.45 9.01 7.39
C TYR A 122 -12.55 9.70 8.19
N THR A 123 -12.12 10.55 9.12
CA THR A 123 -12.99 11.47 9.85
C THR A 123 -13.51 12.58 8.91
N GLN A 124 -14.52 13.30 9.35
CA GLN A 124 -15.00 14.47 8.60
C GLN A 124 -13.92 15.51 8.35
N SER A 125 -13.01 15.73 9.32
CA SER A 125 -11.91 16.68 9.19
C SER A 125 -10.90 16.26 8.11
N GLU A 126 -10.54 14.98 8.08
CA GLU A 126 -9.63 14.42 7.05
C GLU A 126 -10.25 14.47 5.66
N MET A 127 -11.52 14.09 5.53
CA MET A 127 -12.27 14.19 4.27
C MET A 127 -12.35 15.64 3.78
N ARG A 128 -12.66 16.57 4.69
CA ARG A 128 -12.75 18.01 4.36
C ARG A 128 -11.42 18.51 3.81
N HIS A 129 -10.33 18.21 4.52
CA HIS A 129 -8.99 18.60 4.08
C HIS A 129 -8.67 18.03 2.70
N GLN A 130 -8.77 16.71 2.53
CA GLN A 130 -8.42 16.04 1.28
C GLN A 130 -9.28 16.53 0.09
N PHE A 131 -10.60 16.69 0.28
CA PHE A 131 -11.50 17.05 -0.81
C PHE A 131 -11.37 18.53 -1.19
N ALA A 132 -11.10 19.41 -0.22
CA ALA A 132 -10.84 20.83 -0.50
C ALA A 132 -9.51 21.01 -1.21
N ASP A 133 -8.43 20.38 -0.72
CA ASP A 133 -7.09 20.45 -1.32
C ASP A 133 -7.06 19.88 -2.74
N ALA A 134 -7.63 18.70 -2.94
CA ALA A 134 -7.73 18.08 -4.26
C ALA A 134 -8.71 18.79 -5.20
N GLY A 135 -9.63 19.62 -4.71
CA GLY A 135 -10.71 20.21 -5.49
C GLY A 135 -11.63 19.15 -6.10
N VAL A 136 -12.13 18.21 -5.28
CA VAL A 136 -12.93 17.05 -5.69
C VAL A 136 -14.27 17.50 -6.29
N SER A 137 -14.57 17.07 -7.51
CA SER A 137 -15.83 17.38 -8.22
C SER A 137 -16.91 16.34 -7.96
N ALA A 138 -16.54 15.06 -7.79
CA ALA A 138 -17.44 13.96 -7.53
C ALA A 138 -16.83 12.98 -6.52
N LEU A 139 -17.69 12.33 -5.73
CA LEU A 139 -17.31 11.32 -4.74
C LEU A 139 -18.09 10.04 -4.99
N VAL A 140 -17.37 8.91 -4.99
CA VAL A 140 -17.97 7.59 -4.86
C VAL A 140 -17.71 7.06 -3.45
N VAL A 141 -18.75 6.79 -2.69
CA VAL A 141 -18.66 6.44 -1.27
C VAL A 141 -19.45 5.17 -0.98
N ILE A 142 -18.97 4.40 0.01
CA ILE A 142 -19.72 3.26 0.54
C ILE A 142 -20.89 3.74 1.40
N ASP A 143 -22.04 3.08 1.27
CA ASP A 143 -23.28 3.45 1.96
C ASP A 143 -23.16 3.49 3.49
N MET A 144 -22.26 2.70 4.08
CA MET A 144 -22.00 2.66 5.53
C MET A 144 -21.44 3.97 6.12
N PHE A 145 -20.86 4.86 5.29
CA PHE A 145 -20.23 6.11 5.74
C PHE A 145 -20.84 7.36 5.10
N ALA A 146 -22.00 7.22 4.47
CA ALA A 146 -22.64 8.31 3.74
C ALA A 146 -23.39 9.33 4.63
N ASP A 147 -23.52 9.08 5.91
CA ASP A 147 -24.06 10.02 6.91
C ASP A 147 -23.19 11.25 7.16
N LYS A 148 -21.88 11.14 6.93
CA LYS A 148 -20.88 12.18 7.18
C LYS A 148 -20.85 13.29 6.11
N LEU A 149 -21.61 13.15 5.01
CA LEU A 149 -21.38 13.94 3.79
C LEU A 149 -22.03 15.33 3.79
N ALA A 150 -23.11 15.56 4.54
CA ALA A 150 -23.83 16.83 4.49
C ALA A 150 -22.98 18.08 4.85
N PRO A 151 -22.15 18.07 5.91
CA PRO A 151 -21.24 19.17 6.18
C PRO A 151 -20.12 19.27 5.14
N ILE A 152 -19.58 18.12 4.68
CA ILE A 152 -18.48 18.06 3.71
C ILE A 152 -18.87 18.74 2.40
N MET A 153 -20.06 18.42 1.84
CA MET A 153 -20.54 19.03 0.59
C MET A 153 -20.60 20.55 0.66
N ARG A 154 -21.07 21.10 1.79
CA ARG A 154 -21.21 22.56 1.96
C ARG A 154 -19.87 23.28 1.98
N GLU A 155 -18.84 22.62 2.48
CA GLU A 155 -17.54 23.24 2.78
C GLU A 155 -16.49 22.99 1.70
N THR A 156 -16.65 21.95 0.85
CA THR A 156 -15.63 21.54 -0.15
C THR A 156 -16.04 21.80 -1.59
N GLY A 157 -17.28 22.27 -1.85
CA GLY A 157 -17.75 22.44 -3.22
C GLY A 157 -18.04 21.14 -3.97
N LEU A 158 -18.07 20.00 -3.29
CA LEU A 158 -18.42 18.69 -3.84
C LEU A 158 -19.86 18.69 -4.38
N LYS A 159 -20.02 18.39 -5.68
CA LYS A 159 -21.31 18.52 -6.37
C LYS A 159 -22.05 17.20 -6.56
N HIS A 160 -21.31 16.11 -6.80
CA HIS A 160 -21.89 14.83 -7.21
C HIS A 160 -21.49 13.73 -6.24
N ILE A 161 -22.47 12.96 -5.78
CA ILE A 161 -22.25 11.79 -4.91
C ILE A 161 -22.85 10.56 -5.56
N VAL A 162 -22.03 9.53 -5.69
CA VAL A 162 -22.42 8.19 -6.07
C VAL A 162 -22.25 7.27 -4.85
N VAL A 163 -23.30 6.53 -4.52
CA VAL A 163 -23.29 5.63 -3.36
C VAL A 163 -23.26 4.18 -3.84
N ALA A 164 -22.26 3.44 -3.38
CA ALA A 164 -22.07 2.02 -3.65
C ALA A 164 -22.35 1.17 -2.40
N SER A 165 -22.56 -0.12 -2.59
CA SER A 165 -22.68 -1.12 -1.53
C SER A 165 -21.48 -2.10 -1.61
N VAL A 166 -21.09 -2.68 -0.47
CA VAL A 166 -20.02 -3.71 -0.46
C VAL A 166 -20.40 -4.94 -1.28
N SER A 167 -21.68 -5.29 -1.30
CA SER A 167 -22.24 -6.40 -2.08
C SER A 167 -22.77 -6.00 -3.45
N GLU A 168 -22.45 -4.79 -3.93
CA GLU A 168 -22.70 -4.39 -5.32
C GLU A 168 -22.09 -5.46 -6.25
N PHE A 169 -22.79 -5.89 -7.24
CA PHE A 169 -22.43 -6.98 -8.16
C PHE A 169 -22.47 -8.41 -7.59
N PHE A 170 -22.86 -8.63 -6.34
CA PHE A 170 -23.13 -9.98 -5.86
C PHE A 170 -24.38 -10.56 -6.53
N PRO A 171 -24.51 -11.89 -6.62
CA PRO A 171 -25.78 -12.52 -7.01
C PRO A 171 -26.92 -12.05 -6.11
N ALA A 172 -28.16 -12.09 -6.60
CA ALA A 172 -29.31 -11.47 -5.94
C ALA A 172 -29.52 -11.93 -4.49
N ILE A 173 -29.42 -13.26 -4.23
CA ILE A 173 -29.64 -13.82 -2.89
C ILE A 173 -28.50 -13.41 -1.92
N PRO A 174 -27.19 -13.64 -2.21
CA PRO A 174 -26.10 -13.14 -1.37
C PRO A 174 -26.18 -11.62 -1.13
N ASN A 175 -26.50 -10.84 -2.15
CA ASN A 175 -26.65 -9.39 -1.99
C ASN A 175 -27.77 -9.05 -1.01
N ALA A 176 -28.94 -9.66 -1.15
CA ALA A 176 -30.07 -9.41 -0.25
C ALA A 176 -29.74 -9.79 1.20
N VAL A 177 -29.06 -10.92 1.42
CA VAL A 177 -28.64 -11.37 2.75
C VAL A 177 -27.62 -10.43 3.36
N VAL A 178 -26.54 -10.07 2.64
CA VAL A 178 -25.51 -9.14 3.14
C VAL A 178 -26.16 -7.80 3.51
N ARG A 179 -26.99 -7.24 2.66
CA ARG A 179 -27.70 -5.98 2.94
C ARG A 179 -28.67 -6.10 4.11
N GLY A 180 -29.36 -7.22 4.24
CA GLY A 180 -30.24 -7.52 5.37
C GLY A 180 -29.48 -7.54 6.70
N VAL A 181 -28.35 -8.24 6.75
CA VAL A 181 -27.47 -8.29 7.92
C VAL A 181 -26.96 -6.89 8.26
N GLN A 182 -26.46 -6.13 7.29
CA GLN A 182 -25.96 -4.77 7.51
C GLN A 182 -27.04 -3.83 8.04
N LYS A 183 -28.27 -3.93 7.53
CA LYS A 183 -29.39 -3.03 7.89
C LYS A 183 -30.04 -3.40 9.22
N VAL A 184 -30.33 -4.68 9.42
CA VAL A 184 -31.15 -5.15 10.55
C VAL A 184 -30.30 -5.59 11.73
N TRP A 185 -29.28 -6.38 11.49
CA TRP A 185 -28.46 -6.98 12.56
C TRP A 185 -27.35 -6.03 13.02
N ASN A 186 -26.50 -5.58 12.11
CA ASN A 186 -25.37 -4.71 12.44
C ASN A 186 -25.77 -3.23 12.58
N ARG A 187 -26.90 -2.81 11.97
CA ARG A 187 -27.39 -1.43 11.96
C ARG A 187 -26.36 -0.41 11.47
N VAL A 188 -25.51 -0.82 10.51
CA VAL A 188 -24.41 0.00 9.99
C VAL A 188 -24.77 0.78 8.72
N LEU A 189 -26.04 0.75 8.28
CA LEU A 189 -26.52 1.52 7.13
C LEU A 189 -27.29 2.75 7.63
N PRO A 190 -26.64 3.90 7.77
CA PRO A 190 -27.29 5.14 8.19
C PRO A 190 -28.17 5.70 7.06
N PRO A 191 -29.14 6.59 7.38
CA PRO A 191 -29.88 7.32 6.37
C PRO A 191 -28.97 8.29 5.63
N ILE A 192 -29.10 8.32 4.29
CA ILE A 192 -28.34 9.24 3.44
C ILE A 192 -29.17 10.49 3.22
N THR A 193 -28.75 11.61 3.79
CA THR A 193 -29.50 12.87 3.82
C THR A 193 -29.13 13.84 2.70
N VAL A 194 -28.14 13.49 1.86
CA VAL A 194 -27.67 14.30 0.74
C VAL A 194 -28.17 13.78 -0.60
N PRO A 195 -28.36 14.66 -1.62
CA PRO A 195 -28.64 14.23 -2.98
C PRO A 195 -27.55 13.27 -3.48
N HIS A 196 -27.94 12.10 -3.96
CA HIS A 196 -27.01 11.07 -4.42
C HIS A 196 -27.63 10.20 -5.51
N VAL A 197 -26.77 9.50 -6.25
CA VAL A 197 -27.14 8.47 -7.22
C VAL A 197 -26.56 7.12 -6.75
N ARG A 198 -27.34 6.04 -6.83
CA ARG A 198 -26.79 4.70 -6.56
C ARG A 198 -25.88 4.26 -7.71
N LEU A 199 -24.78 3.53 -7.41
CA LEU A 199 -23.83 3.09 -8.43
C LEU A 199 -24.51 2.32 -9.56
N ALA A 200 -25.44 1.42 -9.27
CA ALA A 200 -26.20 0.70 -10.29
C ALA A 200 -26.96 1.64 -11.24
N ALA A 201 -27.56 2.72 -10.72
CA ALA A 201 -28.26 3.72 -11.54
C ALA A 201 -27.28 4.56 -12.37
N ALA A 202 -26.14 4.94 -11.81
CA ALA A 202 -25.06 5.62 -12.54
C ALA A 202 -24.57 4.79 -13.73
N LEU A 203 -24.35 3.49 -13.50
CA LEU A 203 -23.94 2.56 -14.57
C LEU A 203 -25.03 2.37 -15.62
N ALA A 204 -26.30 2.33 -15.24
CA ALA A 204 -27.43 2.24 -16.19
C ALA A 204 -27.50 3.48 -17.08
N GLN A 205 -27.38 4.68 -16.50
CA GLN A 205 -27.34 5.95 -17.25
C GLN A 205 -26.12 5.99 -18.18
N GLY A 206 -24.94 5.57 -17.67
CA GLY A 206 -23.72 5.51 -18.48
C GLY A 206 -23.84 4.57 -19.68
N ARG A 207 -24.41 3.38 -19.50
CA ARG A 207 -24.69 2.46 -20.62
C ARG A 207 -25.65 3.08 -21.62
N GLN A 208 -26.70 3.76 -21.16
CA GLN A 208 -27.66 4.41 -22.04
C GLN A 208 -27.03 5.48 -22.93
N VAL A 209 -26.20 6.35 -22.36
CA VAL A 209 -25.54 7.43 -23.13
C VAL A 209 -24.37 6.92 -23.99
N LEU A 210 -23.70 5.83 -23.60
CA LEU A 210 -22.68 5.20 -24.41
C LEU A 210 -23.29 4.52 -25.64
N GLY A 211 -24.46 3.86 -25.47
CA GLY A 211 -25.14 3.11 -26.52
C GLY A 211 -24.23 2.04 -27.13
N THR A 212 -24.15 2.00 -28.45
CA THR A 212 -23.22 1.14 -29.22
C THR A 212 -21.89 1.82 -29.53
N GLY A 213 -21.66 3.01 -28.96
CA GLY A 213 -20.45 3.80 -29.22
C GLY A 213 -19.19 3.15 -28.65
N ASP A 214 -18.07 3.39 -29.32
CA ASP A 214 -16.76 2.94 -28.83
C ASP A 214 -16.32 3.75 -27.62
N ALA A 215 -16.16 3.07 -26.48
CA ALA A 215 -15.71 3.70 -25.24
C ALA A 215 -14.27 4.25 -25.31
N ARG A 216 -13.45 3.78 -26.28
CA ARG A 216 -12.05 4.26 -26.45
C ARG A 216 -11.98 5.75 -26.70
N ARG A 217 -12.99 6.35 -27.35
CA ARG A 217 -13.08 7.81 -27.55
C ARG A 217 -13.07 8.63 -26.25
N LEU A 218 -13.30 8.01 -25.08
CA LEU A 218 -13.29 8.68 -23.79
C LEU A 218 -11.87 8.85 -23.23
N TRP A 219 -10.91 8.04 -23.71
CA TRP A 219 -9.56 7.98 -23.15
C TRP A 219 -8.43 7.90 -24.21
N GLN A 220 -8.74 7.89 -25.50
CA GLN A 220 -7.74 7.77 -26.56
C GLN A 220 -6.71 8.91 -26.55
N ASP A 221 -7.08 10.08 -26.03
CA ASP A 221 -6.25 11.28 -25.97
C ASP A 221 -5.52 11.42 -24.62
N VAL A 222 -5.61 10.41 -23.73
CA VAL A 222 -4.89 10.40 -22.44
C VAL A 222 -3.43 10.06 -22.67
N GLU A 223 -2.55 10.97 -22.23
CA GLU A 223 -1.10 10.85 -22.40
C GLU A 223 -0.40 10.29 -21.13
N PRO A 224 0.82 9.72 -21.26
CA PRO A 224 1.58 9.21 -20.11
C PRO A 224 1.88 10.26 -19.04
N VAL A 225 1.97 11.54 -19.42
CA VAL A 225 2.26 12.66 -18.51
C VAL A 225 1.04 13.13 -17.74
N ASP A 226 -0.16 12.78 -18.19
CA ASP A 226 -1.39 13.18 -17.52
C ASP A 226 -1.48 12.58 -16.12
N THR A 227 -2.03 13.34 -15.18
CA THR A 227 -2.22 12.89 -13.81
C THR A 227 -3.29 11.79 -13.77
N ALA A 228 -2.90 10.59 -13.35
CA ALA A 228 -3.80 9.47 -13.16
C ALA A 228 -4.42 9.45 -11.76
N ALA A 229 -3.61 9.75 -10.74
CA ALA A 229 -4.05 9.70 -9.36
C ALA A 229 -3.40 10.77 -8.49
N LEU A 230 -4.16 11.26 -7.50
CA LEU A 230 -3.65 11.95 -6.33
C LEU A 230 -3.69 10.96 -5.17
N GLN A 231 -2.51 10.57 -4.72
CA GLN A 231 -2.38 9.61 -3.63
C GLN A 231 -1.94 10.34 -2.35
N TYR A 232 -2.88 10.51 -1.41
CA TYR A 232 -2.59 11.21 -0.18
C TYR A 232 -1.78 10.37 0.80
N THR A 233 -0.70 10.96 1.31
CA THR A 233 0.14 10.33 2.34
C THR A 233 -0.16 10.95 3.69
N GLY A 234 -0.38 10.10 4.69
CA GLY A 234 -0.39 10.54 6.07
C GLY A 234 1.04 10.88 6.51
N GLY A 235 1.47 12.11 6.23
CA GLY A 235 2.79 12.58 6.67
C GLY A 235 2.96 12.37 8.18
N THR A 236 4.16 11.99 8.58
CA THR A 236 4.49 11.75 10.01
C THR A 236 4.65 13.06 10.76
N THR A 237 4.64 14.20 10.07
CA THR A 237 4.92 15.53 10.63
C THR A 237 3.83 16.55 10.38
N GLY A 238 2.72 16.21 9.69
CA GLY A 238 1.74 17.24 9.35
C GLY A 238 0.50 16.72 8.63
N VAL A 239 -0.14 17.65 7.96
CA VAL A 239 -1.33 17.46 7.14
C VAL A 239 -0.99 16.56 5.93
N ALA A 240 -1.89 15.67 5.57
CA ALA A 240 -1.69 14.74 4.44
C ALA A 240 -1.48 15.52 3.12
N LYS A 241 -0.46 15.13 2.35
CA LYS A 241 -0.11 15.73 1.06
C LYS A 241 -0.47 14.77 -0.08
N GLY A 242 -0.99 15.28 -1.18
CA GLY A 242 -1.34 14.48 -2.37
C GLY A 242 -0.16 14.31 -3.31
N ALA A 243 0.43 13.13 -3.40
CA ALA A 243 1.44 12.82 -4.42
C ALA A 243 0.77 12.75 -5.79
N VAL A 244 1.31 13.48 -6.77
CA VAL A 244 0.82 13.53 -8.15
C VAL A 244 1.46 12.39 -8.93
N LEU A 245 0.68 11.35 -9.24
CA LEU A 245 1.12 10.19 -9.99
C LEU A 245 0.52 10.22 -11.39
N SER A 246 1.39 10.24 -12.41
CA SER A 246 0.96 10.18 -13.79
C SER A 246 0.61 8.76 -14.26
N HIS A 247 -0.06 8.65 -15.40
CA HIS A 247 -0.25 7.36 -16.06
C HIS A 247 1.09 6.68 -16.34
N GLY A 248 2.09 7.42 -16.77
CA GLY A 248 3.45 6.93 -17.03
C GLY A 248 4.16 6.41 -15.78
N ASN A 249 4.06 7.13 -14.65
CA ASN A 249 4.69 6.69 -13.40
C ASN A 249 4.15 5.31 -12.96
N LEU A 250 2.82 5.15 -12.97
CA LEU A 250 2.16 3.91 -12.57
C LEU A 250 2.40 2.77 -13.56
N LEU A 251 2.38 3.04 -14.87
CA LEU A 251 2.71 2.04 -15.90
C LEU A 251 4.14 1.55 -15.77
N ALA A 252 5.10 2.45 -15.56
CA ALA A 252 6.50 2.09 -15.36
C ALA A 252 6.66 1.18 -14.13
N ASN A 253 5.98 1.52 -13.02
CA ASN A 253 6.08 0.72 -11.81
C ASN A 253 5.40 -0.67 -11.96
N VAL A 254 4.29 -0.76 -12.68
CA VAL A 254 3.70 -2.06 -13.07
C VAL A 254 4.71 -2.89 -13.86
N GLN A 255 5.38 -2.31 -14.86
CA GLN A 255 6.40 -3.03 -15.65
C GLN A 255 7.58 -3.48 -14.79
N GLN A 256 8.06 -2.62 -13.88
CA GLN A 256 9.12 -2.95 -12.93
C GLN A 256 8.76 -4.16 -12.07
N MET A 257 7.55 -4.17 -11.50
CA MET A 257 7.05 -5.29 -10.70
C MET A 257 6.93 -6.58 -11.52
N LEU A 258 6.41 -6.50 -12.74
CA LEU A 258 6.29 -7.66 -13.62
C LEU A 258 7.67 -8.20 -14.02
N ALA A 259 8.65 -7.34 -14.27
CA ALA A 259 10.02 -7.75 -14.55
C ALA A 259 10.65 -8.49 -13.36
N MET A 260 10.45 -7.98 -12.13
CA MET A 260 10.95 -8.62 -10.90
C MET A 260 10.28 -9.97 -10.61
N GLY A 261 9.01 -10.14 -11.00
CA GLY A 261 8.23 -11.36 -10.78
C GLY A 261 8.18 -12.33 -11.98
N ALA A 262 8.80 -12.00 -13.12
CA ALA A 262 8.59 -12.65 -14.40
C ALA A 262 8.77 -14.18 -14.37
N THR A 263 9.73 -14.69 -13.60
CA THR A 263 10.03 -16.12 -13.50
C THR A 263 8.98 -16.93 -12.71
N HIS A 264 8.10 -16.25 -11.93
CA HIS A 264 7.09 -16.87 -11.06
C HIS A 264 5.66 -16.63 -11.53
N MET A 265 5.46 -15.64 -12.41
CA MET A 265 4.12 -15.27 -12.89
C MET A 265 3.78 -15.95 -14.20
N THR A 266 2.63 -16.60 -14.24
CA THR A 266 2.08 -17.21 -15.45
C THR A 266 0.80 -16.47 -15.85
N PRO A 267 0.78 -15.73 -16.96
CA PRO A 267 -0.41 -14.97 -17.37
C PRO A 267 -1.68 -15.84 -17.42
N GLY A 268 -2.77 -15.34 -16.85
CA GLY A 268 -4.07 -16.00 -16.80
C GLY A 268 -4.17 -17.15 -15.78
N LYS A 269 -3.13 -17.40 -14.97
CA LYS A 269 -3.12 -18.52 -14.00
C LYS A 269 -2.98 -18.10 -12.55
N GLU A 270 -2.69 -16.84 -12.29
CA GLU A 270 -2.42 -16.39 -10.93
C GLU A 270 -3.73 -16.09 -10.16
N CYS A 271 -3.67 -16.34 -8.85
CA CYS A 271 -4.74 -16.04 -7.90
C CYS A 271 -4.12 -15.36 -6.68
N VAL A 272 -4.43 -14.09 -6.48
CA VAL A 272 -3.81 -13.27 -5.42
C VAL A 272 -4.80 -12.91 -4.33
N LEU A 273 -4.41 -13.12 -3.07
CA LEU A 273 -5.16 -12.63 -1.90
C LEU A 273 -4.90 -11.12 -1.74
N THR A 274 -5.97 -10.34 -1.82
CA THR A 274 -5.95 -8.87 -1.71
C THR A 274 -6.60 -8.44 -0.40
N ALA A 275 -5.86 -8.58 0.69
CA ALA A 275 -6.24 -8.12 2.02
C ALA A 275 -5.83 -6.66 2.26
N LEU A 276 -4.76 -6.20 1.60
CA LEU A 276 -4.34 -4.80 1.65
C LEU A 276 -5.37 -3.89 0.97
N PRO A 277 -5.62 -2.68 1.51
CA PRO A 277 -6.62 -1.77 0.95
C PRO A 277 -6.25 -1.30 -0.46
N LEU A 278 -7.17 -1.45 -1.42
CA LEU A 278 -6.97 -1.01 -2.82
C LEU A 278 -6.80 0.52 -2.96
N TYR A 279 -7.28 1.30 -2.00
CA TYR A 279 -7.06 2.74 -1.99
C TYR A 279 -5.63 3.13 -1.55
N HIS A 280 -4.84 2.18 -1.04
CA HIS A 280 -3.42 2.39 -0.72
C HIS A 280 -2.55 2.03 -1.91
N ILE A 281 -1.54 2.84 -2.19
CA ILE A 281 -0.71 2.73 -3.40
C ILE A 281 -0.10 1.34 -3.60
N PHE A 282 0.27 0.61 -2.55
CA PHE A 282 0.80 -0.73 -2.67
C PHE A 282 -0.19 -1.67 -3.35
N ALA A 283 -1.40 -1.83 -2.77
CA ALA A 283 -2.41 -2.72 -3.36
C ALA A 283 -2.97 -2.14 -4.67
N PHE A 284 -3.04 -0.82 -4.81
CA PHE A 284 -3.46 -0.18 -6.06
C PHE A 284 -2.54 -0.55 -7.22
N THR A 285 -1.24 -0.41 -7.07
CA THR A 285 -0.30 -0.72 -8.15
C THR A 285 -0.07 -2.22 -8.27
N ALA A 286 0.24 -2.92 -7.16
CA ALA A 286 0.57 -4.33 -7.21
C ALA A 286 -0.65 -5.20 -7.53
N ASN A 287 -1.68 -5.14 -6.67
CA ASN A 287 -2.82 -6.05 -6.77
C ASN A 287 -3.78 -5.62 -7.88
N LEU A 288 -4.18 -4.34 -7.89
CA LEU A 288 -5.19 -3.88 -8.82
C LEU A 288 -4.64 -3.75 -10.25
N LEU A 289 -3.49 -3.09 -10.44
CA LEU A 289 -2.95 -2.85 -11.79
C LEU A 289 -2.04 -3.99 -12.26
N GLY A 290 -1.04 -4.38 -11.45
CA GLY A 290 -0.03 -5.36 -11.82
C GLY A 290 -0.62 -6.75 -12.07
N PHE A 291 -1.32 -7.33 -11.10
CA PHE A 291 -1.95 -8.64 -11.27
C PHE A 291 -3.09 -8.63 -12.31
N LEU A 292 -3.83 -7.51 -12.45
CA LEU A 292 -4.82 -7.39 -13.53
C LEU A 292 -4.18 -7.53 -14.90
N SER A 293 -3.03 -6.87 -15.12
CA SER A 293 -2.38 -6.78 -16.44
C SER A 293 -1.93 -8.15 -16.98
N ILE A 294 -1.73 -9.12 -16.09
CA ILE A 294 -1.37 -10.51 -16.43
C ILE A 294 -2.56 -11.47 -16.37
N GLY A 295 -3.79 -11.00 -16.22
CA GLY A 295 -4.96 -11.86 -16.21
C GLY A 295 -5.19 -12.62 -14.91
N ALA A 296 -4.64 -12.18 -13.80
CA ALA A 296 -4.80 -12.83 -12.51
C ALA A 296 -6.21 -12.63 -11.94
N ARG A 297 -6.62 -13.54 -11.06
CA ARG A 297 -7.81 -13.41 -10.22
C ARG A 297 -7.45 -12.79 -8.89
N ASN A 298 -8.04 -11.66 -8.55
CA ASN A 298 -7.90 -11.00 -7.25
C ASN A 298 -9.01 -11.44 -6.29
N ILE A 299 -8.65 -11.97 -5.12
CA ILE A 299 -9.58 -12.30 -4.04
C ILE A 299 -9.62 -11.13 -3.06
N LEU A 300 -10.65 -10.32 -3.18
CA LEU A 300 -10.83 -9.07 -2.42
C LEU A 300 -11.44 -9.35 -1.05
N ILE A 301 -10.79 -8.86 0.00
CA ILE A 301 -11.28 -8.94 1.39
C ILE A 301 -11.68 -7.53 1.85
N PRO A 302 -12.97 -7.25 2.04
CA PRO A 302 -13.45 -5.92 2.46
C PRO A 302 -13.00 -5.51 3.87
N SER A 303 -12.88 -6.48 4.77
CA SER A 303 -12.51 -6.28 6.17
C SER A 303 -11.51 -7.37 6.58
N PRO A 304 -10.20 -7.12 6.48
CA PRO A 304 -9.17 -8.11 6.82
C PRO A 304 -8.97 -8.29 8.33
N ARG A 305 -9.69 -7.55 9.15
CA ARG A 305 -9.65 -7.65 10.62
C ARG A 305 -11.06 -7.93 11.16
N PRO A 306 -11.14 -8.87 12.12
CA PRO A 306 -10.09 -9.78 12.60
C PRO A 306 -9.58 -10.71 11.48
N VAL A 307 -8.39 -11.31 11.67
CA VAL A 307 -7.71 -12.11 10.61
C VAL A 307 -8.50 -13.36 10.20
N GLN A 308 -9.39 -13.87 11.05
CA GLN A 308 -10.34 -14.96 10.77
C GLN A 308 -11.25 -14.65 9.55
N ASN A 309 -11.44 -13.38 9.21
CA ASN A 309 -12.18 -12.99 8.01
C ASN A 309 -11.51 -13.45 6.71
N LEU A 310 -10.23 -13.81 6.73
CA LEU A 310 -9.50 -14.33 5.59
C LEU A 310 -9.67 -15.85 5.42
N GLN A 311 -10.07 -16.57 6.47
CA GLN A 311 -10.10 -18.03 6.49
C GLN A 311 -10.82 -18.61 5.28
N ARG A 312 -12.04 -18.15 4.98
CA ARG A 312 -12.85 -18.64 3.86
C ARG A 312 -12.20 -18.39 2.50
N ALA A 313 -11.44 -17.31 2.37
CA ALA A 313 -10.71 -17.01 1.15
C ALA A 313 -9.48 -17.92 1.00
N VAL A 314 -8.74 -18.15 2.07
CA VAL A 314 -7.57 -19.04 2.06
C VAL A 314 -7.95 -20.50 1.80
N GLU A 315 -9.04 -20.98 2.42
CA GLU A 315 -9.51 -22.37 2.28
C GLU A 315 -10.12 -22.69 0.90
N ASN A 316 -10.83 -21.73 0.29
CA ASN A 316 -11.67 -22.01 -0.87
C ASN A 316 -11.08 -21.58 -2.22
N TYR A 317 -9.95 -20.87 -2.23
CA TYR A 317 -9.35 -20.39 -3.48
C TYR A 317 -7.90 -20.88 -3.63
N PRO A 318 -7.48 -21.24 -4.86
CA PRO A 318 -6.12 -21.72 -5.14
C PRO A 318 -5.14 -20.55 -5.16
N LEU A 319 -4.89 -19.95 -4.01
CA LEU A 319 -4.03 -18.78 -3.89
C LEU A 319 -2.60 -19.11 -4.34
N THR A 320 -2.09 -18.34 -5.29
CA THR A 320 -0.70 -18.43 -5.76
C THR A 320 0.15 -17.29 -5.22
N TRP A 321 -0.48 -16.19 -4.78
CA TRP A 321 0.20 -15.01 -4.23
C TRP A 321 -0.54 -14.46 -3.03
N ILE A 322 0.22 -14.00 -2.05
CA ILE A 322 -0.28 -13.20 -0.92
C ILE A 322 0.55 -11.94 -0.81
N THR A 323 -0.11 -10.77 -0.82
CA THR A 323 0.52 -9.49 -0.53
C THR A 323 0.10 -9.02 0.85
N GLY A 324 1.05 -8.55 1.65
CA GLY A 324 0.77 -8.19 3.03
C GLY A 324 1.80 -7.26 3.65
N VAL A 325 1.61 -7.03 4.93
CA VAL A 325 2.54 -6.36 5.83
C VAL A 325 2.95 -7.35 6.92
N ASN A 326 4.04 -7.08 7.63
CA ASN A 326 4.55 -7.93 8.71
C ASN A 326 3.43 -8.40 9.68
N THR A 327 2.58 -7.46 10.11
CA THR A 327 1.50 -7.77 11.06
C THR A 327 0.43 -8.72 10.51
N LEU A 328 0.17 -8.73 9.20
CA LEU A 328 -0.75 -9.67 8.58
C LEU A 328 -0.16 -11.08 8.57
N PHE A 329 1.10 -11.21 8.15
CA PHE A 329 1.79 -12.51 8.13
C PHE A 329 1.90 -13.10 9.52
N ASN A 330 2.32 -12.28 10.50
CA ASN A 330 2.39 -12.72 11.90
C ASN A 330 1.02 -13.13 12.44
N ALA A 331 -0.06 -12.40 12.13
CA ALA A 331 -1.40 -12.76 12.56
C ALA A 331 -1.85 -14.10 11.97
N LEU A 332 -1.60 -14.35 10.67
CA LEU A 332 -1.92 -15.64 10.03
C LEU A 332 -1.15 -16.81 10.66
N LEU A 333 0.12 -16.62 10.99
CA LEU A 333 0.95 -17.63 11.65
C LEU A 333 0.51 -17.98 13.08
N ASN A 334 -0.33 -17.17 13.70
CA ASN A 334 -0.89 -17.43 15.03
C ASN A 334 -2.30 -18.04 14.99
N GLU A 335 -2.82 -18.35 13.79
CA GLU A 335 -4.14 -18.97 13.60
C GLU A 335 -4.02 -20.48 13.40
N GLU A 336 -4.64 -21.27 14.25
CA GLU A 336 -4.63 -22.75 14.15
C GLU A 336 -5.14 -23.24 12.79
N TRP A 337 -6.19 -22.61 12.23
CA TRP A 337 -6.75 -22.97 10.93
C TRP A 337 -5.75 -22.74 9.79
N PHE A 338 -4.90 -21.72 9.88
CA PHE A 338 -3.88 -21.43 8.85
C PHE A 338 -2.72 -22.42 8.95
N LEU A 339 -2.28 -22.74 10.18
CA LEU A 339 -1.23 -23.74 10.42
C LEU A 339 -1.65 -25.14 9.98
N ALA A 340 -2.92 -25.49 10.19
CA ALA A 340 -3.46 -26.78 9.77
C ALA A 340 -3.63 -26.90 8.24
N TYR A 341 -3.96 -25.80 7.56
CA TYR A 341 -4.27 -25.79 6.13
C TYR A 341 -3.67 -24.56 5.41
N PRO A 342 -2.33 -24.46 5.33
CA PRO A 342 -1.71 -23.38 4.57
C PRO A 342 -2.01 -23.50 3.06
N PRO A 343 -1.98 -22.40 2.30
CA PRO A 343 -2.27 -22.41 0.87
C PRO A 343 -1.30 -23.31 0.08
N LYS A 344 -1.82 -24.39 -0.53
CA LYS A 344 -1.02 -25.43 -1.22
C LYS A 344 -0.42 -24.99 -2.56
N HIS A 345 -0.94 -23.93 -3.16
CA HIS A 345 -0.53 -23.45 -4.48
C HIS A 345 0.29 -22.16 -4.42
N LEU A 346 0.68 -21.75 -3.21
CA LEU A 346 1.42 -20.52 -3.00
C LEU A 346 2.78 -20.60 -3.70
N LYS A 347 3.06 -19.64 -4.56
CA LYS A 347 4.33 -19.50 -5.28
C LYS A 347 5.25 -18.51 -4.59
N ALA A 348 4.68 -17.43 -4.09
CA ALA A 348 5.40 -16.40 -3.36
C ALA A 348 4.46 -15.55 -2.50
N SER A 349 5.05 -14.91 -1.50
CA SER A 349 4.43 -13.87 -0.70
C SER A 349 5.26 -12.60 -0.78
N ILE A 350 4.60 -11.43 -0.77
CA ILE A 350 5.25 -10.13 -0.87
C ILE A 350 4.91 -9.31 0.36
N ALA A 351 5.92 -8.92 1.13
CA ALA A 351 5.81 -7.98 2.22
C ALA A 351 6.28 -6.59 1.79
N GLY A 352 5.61 -5.54 2.25
CA GLY A 352 6.03 -4.16 2.01
C GLY A 352 5.32 -3.18 2.93
N GLY A 353 5.76 -1.92 2.91
CA GLY A 353 5.18 -0.83 3.70
C GLY A 353 5.62 -0.79 5.17
N THR A 354 6.10 -1.88 5.73
CA THR A 354 6.73 -1.98 7.06
C THR A 354 7.92 -2.94 6.98
N ALA A 355 8.87 -2.82 7.90
CA ALA A 355 9.94 -3.81 8.02
C ALA A 355 9.34 -5.21 8.27
N LEU A 356 9.91 -6.21 7.65
CA LEU A 356 9.58 -7.61 7.87
C LEU A 356 10.53 -8.18 8.93
N HIS A 357 9.97 -8.68 10.04
CA HIS A 357 10.77 -9.30 11.09
C HIS A 357 11.30 -10.66 10.62
N SER A 358 12.58 -10.93 10.88
CA SER A 358 13.24 -12.17 10.48
C SER A 358 12.52 -13.42 10.99
N ALA A 359 12.10 -13.42 12.26
CA ALA A 359 11.34 -14.52 12.87
C ALA A 359 10.01 -14.81 12.13
N VAL A 360 9.32 -13.77 11.65
CA VAL A 360 8.07 -13.94 10.88
C VAL A 360 8.38 -14.53 9.49
N ALA A 361 9.44 -14.06 8.84
CA ALA A 361 9.85 -14.55 7.52
C ALA A 361 10.27 -16.04 7.56
N GLU A 362 11.06 -16.42 8.56
CA GLU A 362 11.52 -17.79 8.78
C GLU A 362 10.36 -18.74 9.05
N ARG A 363 9.51 -18.41 10.03
CA ARG A 363 8.34 -19.21 10.36
C ARG A 363 7.33 -19.33 9.21
N TRP A 364 7.18 -18.25 8.41
CA TRP A 364 6.34 -18.31 7.22
C TRP A 364 6.85 -19.32 6.18
N ALA A 365 8.17 -19.31 5.93
CA ALA A 365 8.78 -20.25 5.00
C ALA A 365 8.65 -21.71 5.49
N GLU A 366 8.77 -21.96 6.81
CA GLU A 366 8.56 -23.28 7.40
C GLU A 366 7.11 -23.77 7.21
N VAL A 367 6.12 -22.91 7.45
CA VAL A 367 4.69 -23.27 7.40
C VAL A 367 4.19 -23.42 5.97
N THR A 368 4.60 -22.52 5.06
CA THR A 368 4.04 -22.46 3.71
C THR A 368 4.92 -23.10 2.63
N GLY A 369 6.18 -23.38 2.93
CA GLY A 369 7.18 -23.84 1.97
C GLY A 369 7.66 -22.77 0.99
N THR A 370 7.24 -21.49 1.16
CA THR A 370 7.60 -20.39 0.28
C THR A 370 8.12 -19.18 1.08
N PRO A 371 9.17 -18.48 0.60
CA PRO A 371 9.67 -17.31 1.30
C PRO A 371 8.72 -16.11 1.15
N ILE A 372 8.84 -15.14 2.06
CA ILE A 372 8.32 -13.79 1.85
C ILE A 372 9.42 -12.96 1.21
N ALA A 373 9.14 -12.38 0.03
CA ALA A 373 10.00 -11.39 -0.57
C ALA A 373 9.64 -9.99 -0.06
N GLU A 374 10.63 -9.29 0.48
CA GLU A 374 10.44 -7.93 0.98
C GLU A 374 10.62 -6.93 -0.15
N GLY A 375 9.66 -6.00 -0.28
CA GLY A 375 9.71 -4.88 -1.19
C GLY A 375 9.69 -3.55 -0.43
N TYR A 376 10.43 -2.58 -0.93
CA TYR A 376 10.48 -1.23 -0.40
C TYR A 376 9.96 -0.22 -1.42
N GLY A 377 9.31 0.81 -0.88
CA GLY A 377 8.82 1.91 -1.69
C GLY A 377 7.98 2.89 -0.88
N LEU A 378 7.60 3.96 -1.55
CA LEU A 378 6.83 5.06 -1.00
C LEU A 378 5.64 5.37 -1.91
N THR A 379 4.69 6.13 -1.41
CA THR A 379 3.61 6.65 -2.25
C THR A 379 4.16 7.49 -3.41
N GLU A 380 5.20 8.25 -3.13
CA GLU A 380 5.93 9.13 -4.04
C GLU A 380 6.70 8.38 -5.15
N THR A 381 6.76 7.03 -5.07
CA THR A 381 7.44 6.19 -6.06
C THR A 381 6.53 5.12 -6.70
N SER A 382 5.22 5.22 -6.60
CA SER A 382 4.17 4.49 -7.35
C SER A 382 3.93 2.99 -7.08
N PRO A 383 4.35 2.25 -6.06
CA PRO A 383 5.21 2.60 -4.95
C PRO A 383 6.65 2.06 -5.04
N VAL A 384 6.95 1.02 -5.86
CA VAL A 384 8.13 0.17 -5.72
C VAL A 384 9.42 0.87 -6.13
N VAL A 385 10.40 0.86 -5.23
CA VAL A 385 11.78 1.29 -5.46
C VAL A 385 12.71 0.09 -5.59
N SER A 386 12.59 -0.87 -4.66
CA SER A 386 13.41 -2.07 -4.63
C SER A 386 12.61 -3.29 -4.20
N PHE A 387 13.12 -4.46 -4.51
CA PHE A 387 12.47 -5.72 -4.21
C PHE A 387 13.50 -6.83 -4.06
N ASN A 388 13.31 -7.69 -3.05
CA ASN A 388 14.17 -8.86 -2.85
C ASN A 388 13.82 -9.92 -3.91
N PRO A 389 14.78 -10.41 -4.71
CA PRO A 389 14.51 -11.38 -5.76
C PRO A 389 13.83 -12.63 -5.22
N LEU A 390 12.88 -13.16 -5.98
CA LEU A 390 12.15 -14.39 -5.61
C LEU A 390 12.99 -15.66 -5.81
N THR A 391 14.00 -15.59 -6.68
CA THR A 391 14.97 -16.66 -6.96
C THR A 391 16.36 -16.09 -7.11
N GLY A 392 17.38 -16.94 -6.99
CA GLY A 392 18.75 -16.59 -7.37
C GLY A 392 19.47 -15.64 -6.42
N GLY A 393 19.08 -15.59 -5.14
CA GLY A 393 19.83 -14.80 -4.16
C GLY A 393 19.01 -13.89 -3.26
N ALA A 394 17.79 -14.26 -2.93
CA ALA A 394 17.02 -13.56 -1.89
C ALA A 394 17.83 -13.44 -0.60
N ARG A 395 17.83 -12.25 0.02
CA ARG A 395 18.55 -11.96 1.27
C ARG A 395 17.56 -11.55 2.35
N PRO A 396 17.26 -12.43 3.30
CA PRO A 396 16.41 -12.08 4.45
C PRO A 396 16.89 -10.81 5.17
N GLY A 397 15.97 -9.95 5.59
CA GLY A 397 16.27 -8.68 6.24
C GLY A 397 16.80 -7.58 5.29
N SER A 398 16.77 -7.84 3.97
CA SER A 398 17.08 -6.86 2.93
C SER A 398 15.80 -6.44 2.21
N ILE A 399 15.71 -5.16 1.88
CA ILE A 399 14.68 -4.62 0.95
C ILE A 399 15.04 -4.91 -0.51
N GLY A 400 16.05 -5.74 -0.75
CA GLY A 400 16.48 -6.19 -2.06
C GLY A 400 17.29 -5.18 -2.85
N ILE A 401 17.20 -5.29 -4.16
CA ILE A 401 17.91 -4.48 -5.15
C ILE A 401 16.94 -3.51 -5.84
N PRO A 402 17.41 -2.36 -6.35
CA PRO A 402 16.57 -1.42 -7.09
C PRO A 402 15.77 -2.11 -8.20
N ALA A 403 14.57 -1.65 -8.48
CA ALA A 403 13.77 -2.14 -9.60
C ALA A 403 14.41 -1.72 -10.94
N PRO A 404 14.23 -2.48 -12.04
CA PRO A 404 14.77 -2.12 -13.35
C PRO A 404 14.42 -0.69 -13.76
N GLY A 405 15.40 0.05 -14.28
CA GLY A 405 15.23 1.46 -14.63
C GLY A 405 15.18 2.43 -13.45
N THR A 406 15.42 1.95 -12.22
CA THR A 406 15.53 2.79 -11.03
C THR A 406 17.00 2.99 -10.67
N GLU A 407 17.38 4.23 -10.47
CA GLU A 407 18.68 4.62 -9.92
C GLU A 407 18.54 4.91 -8.43
N VAL A 408 19.49 4.44 -7.65
CA VAL A 408 19.56 4.66 -6.20
C VAL A 408 20.95 5.11 -5.82
N ARG A 409 21.04 6.09 -4.93
CA ARG A 409 22.25 6.49 -4.24
C ARG A 409 21.99 6.62 -2.74
N LEU A 410 23.00 6.36 -1.94
CA LEU A 410 22.96 6.59 -0.50
C LEU A 410 23.73 7.85 -0.17
N VAL A 411 23.06 8.82 0.43
CA VAL A 411 23.60 10.18 0.65
C VAL A 411 23.80 10.43 2.14
N GLY A 412 25.01 10.80 2.52
CA GLY A 412 25.36 11.18 3.88
C GLY A 412 24.86 12.57 4.27
N ASP A 413 25.01 12.94 5.55
CA ASP A 413 24.59 14.25 6.07
C ASP A 413 25.35 15.43 5.44
N ASN A 414 26.53 15.19 4.87
CA ASN A 414 27.31 16.18 4.12
C ASN A 414 26.82 16.39 2.67
N GLY A 415 25.76 15.68 2.23
CA GLY A 415 25.23 15.73 0.88
C GLY A 415 26.01 14.94 -0.17
N ALA A 416 27.09 14.24 0.23
CA ALA A 416 27.89 13.39 -0.65
C ALA A 416 27.43 11.92 -0.57
N ASP A 417 27.73 11.15 -1.61
CA ASP A 417 27.52 9.70 -1.58
C ASP A 417 28.39 9.04 -0.51
N VAL A 418 27.80 8.10 0.22
CA VAL A 418 28.52 7.29 1.21
C VAL A 418 29.21 6.10 0.53
N LYS A 419 30.18 5.50 1.22
CA LYS A 419 30.82 4.27 0.75
C LYS A 419 29.90 3.07 0.97
N VAL A 420 30.16 2.01 0.21
CA VAL A 420 29.50 0.72 0.41
C VAL A 420 29.67 0.27 1.86
N GLY A 421 28.58 -0.17 2.48
CA GLY A 421 28.53 -0.56 3.89
C GLY A 421 28.33 0.59 4.88
N GLU A 422 28.43 1.85 4.46
CA GLU A 422 28.12 3.01 5.32
C GLU A 422 26.63 3.39 5.20
N PRO A 423 26.01 3.86 6.28
CA PRO A 423 24.62 4.31 6.26
C PRO A 423 24.49 5.65 5.54
N GLY A 424 23.44 5.76 4.68
CA GLY A 424 23.08 6.99 3.99
C GLY A 424 21.58 7.04 3.70
N GLU A 425 21.07 8.25 3.49
CA GLU A 425 19.68 8.46 3.06
C GLU A 425 19.51 7.93 1.64
N ILE A 426 18.46 7.12 1.41
CA ILE A 426 18.11 6.62 0.08
C ILE A 426 17.61 7.79 -0.76
N TRP A 427 18.29 8.07 -1.87
CA TRP A 427 17.81 8.97 -2.92
C TRP A 427 17.50 8.16 -4.17
N VAL A 428 16.34 8.43 -4.76
CA VAL A 428 15.78 7.65 -5.86
C VAL A 428 15.55 8.52 -7.09
N ARG A 429 15.93 8.01 -8.26
CA ARG A 429 15.56 8.57 -9.56
C ARG A 429 15.04 7.45 -10.44
N GLY A 430 13.91 7.66 -11.12
CA GLY A 430 13.32 6.66 -12.00
C GLY A 430 11.96 7.07 -12.55
N PRO A 431 11.46 6.33 -13.54
CA PRO A 431 10.20 6.67 -14.22
C PRO A 431 8.97 6.58 -13.32
N GLN A 432 9.06 5.85 -12.20
CA GLN A 432 7.99 5.69 -11.22
C GLN A 432 7.90 6.83 -10.21
N VAL A 433 8.86 7.75 -10.17
CA VAL A 433 8.88 8.87 -9.21
C VAL A 433 7.79 9.88 -9.56
N MET A 434 7.05 10.34 -8.55
CA MET A 434 5.97 11.30 -8.69
C MET A 434 6.39 12.61 -9.38
N GLN A 435 5.43 13.35 -9.92
CA GLN A 435 5.67 14.69 -10.48
C GLN A 435 5.87 15.76 -9.40
N GLY A 436 5.43 15.50 -8.18
CA GLY A 436 5.50 16.42 -7.03
C GLY A 436 4.28 16.27 -6.13
N TYR A 437 4.16 17.12 -5.12
CA TYR A 437 2.96 17.21 -4.30
C TYR A 437 1.95 18.21 -4.88
N TRP A 438 0.70 17.81 -4.93
CA TRP A 438 -0.40 18.63 -5.43
C TRP A 438 -0.52 19.94 -4.64
N ASN A 439 -0.58 21.07 -5.36
CA ASN A 439 -0.66 22.42 -4.80
C ASN A 439 0.39 22.73 -3.71
N ASN A 440 1.52 22.03 -3.67
CA ASN A 440 2.53 22.20 -2.62
C ASN A 440 3.96 22.20 -3.20
N PRO A 441 4.36 23.27 -3.90
CA PRO A 441 5.68 23.37 -4.51
C PRO A 441 6.81 23.39 -3.50
N ASP A 442 6.61 23.99 -2.31
CA ASP A 442 7.64 24.05 -1.26
C ASP A 442 7.96 22.66 -0.73
N ALA A 443 6.93 21.87 -0.39
CA ALA A 443 7.14 20.49 0.05
C ALA A 443 7.71 19.60 -1.08
N THR A 444 7.42 19.93 -2.33
CA THR A 444 8.02 19.23 -3.48
C THR A 444 9.51 19.53 -3.56
N ALA A 445 9.91 20.80 -3.47
CA ALA A 445 11.31 21.23 -3.52
C ALA A 445 12.15 20.71 -2.33
N GLU A 446 11.52 20.46 -1.18
CA GLU A 446 12.20 19.85 -0.03
C GLU A 446 12.74 18.44 -0.33
N ILE A 447 12.02 17.64 -1.10
CA ILE A 447 12.35 16.22 -1.31
C ILE A 447 12.74 15.88 -2.75
N LEU A 448 12.33 16.70 -3.74
CA LEU A 448 12.65 16.48 -5.14
C LEU A 448 13.70 17.49 -5.60
N ARG A 449 14.97 17.03 -5.74
CA ARG A 449 16.11 17.89 -6.02
C ARG A 449 16.88 17.33 -7.21
N ASP A 450 17.04 18.12 -8.27
CA ASP A 450 17.79 17.73 -9.48
C ASP A 450 17.36 16.38 -10.06
N GLY A 451 16.06 16.08 -10.01
CA GLY A 451 15.47 14.82 -10.48
C GLY A 451 15.62 13.63 -9.51
N TRP A 452 16.19 13.85 -8.32
CA TRP A 452 16.30 12.86 -7.25
C TRP A 452 15.26 13.10 -6.16
N LEU A 453 14.60 12.03 -5.73
CA LEU A 453 13.69 12.01 -4.58
C LEU A 453 14.47 11.59 -3.33
N ALA A 454 14.59 12.48 -2.35
CA ALA A 454 15.10 12.18 -1.01
C ALA A 454 13.99 11.51 -0.18
N THR A 455 14.18 10.24 0.18
CA THR A 455 13.10 9.43 0.77
C THR A 455 12.90 9.66 2.27
N GLY A 456 13.91 10.17 2.96
CA GLY A 456 13.96 10.27 4.41
C GLY A 456 14.21 8.93 5.12
N ASP A 457 14.40 7.84 4.37
CA ASP A 457 14.74 6.52 4.90
C ASP A 457 16.25 6.29 4.75
N VAL A 458 16.90 5.79 5.81
CA VAL A 458 18.35 5.52 5.85
C VAL A 458 18.59 4.04 5.63
N ALA A 459 19.53 3.70 4.74
CA ALA A 459 19.90 2.33 4.45
C ALA A 459 21.42 2.15 4.37
N VAL A 460 21.85 0.91 4.42
CA VAL A 460 23.17 0.46 3.99
C VAL A 460 23.04 -0.38 2.74
N MET A 461 24.01 -0.30 1.83
CA MET A 461 24.08 -1.10 0.61
C MET A 461 25.35 -1.96 0.67
N ASP A 462 25.24 -3.23 0.29
CA ASP A 462 26.39 -4.12 0.17
C ASP A 462 27.02 -4.08 -1.23
N ASP A 463 28.17 -4.78 -1.41
CA ASP A 463 28.91 -4.84 -2.67
C ASP A 463 28.13 -5.41 -3.85
N ALA A 464 27.05 -6.17 -3.60
CA ALA A 464 26.17 -6.71 -4.62
C ALA A 464 24.92 -5.84 -4.88
N GLY A 465 24.80 -4.70 -4.20
CA GLY A 465 23.72 -3.73 -4.37
C GLY A 465 22.45 -4.04 -3.59
N PHE A 466 22.47 -5.01 -2.67
CA PHE A 466 21.35 -5.26 -1.77
C PHE A 466 21.31 -4.22 -0.67
N MET A 467 20.14 -3.67 -0.44
CA MET A 467 19.91 -2.63 0.55
C MET A 467 19.21 -3.18 1.77
N ARG A 468 19.58 -2.68 2.93
CA ARG A 468 18.90 -2.94 4.20
C ARG A 468 18.55 -1.60 4.85
N ILE A 469 17.25 -1.40 5.14
CA ILE A 469 16.81 -0.23 5.90
C ILE A 469 17.41 -0.29 7.29
N VAL A 470 18.02 0.80 7.69
CA VAL A 470 18.53 0.98 9.06
C VAL A 470 17.43 1.64 9.88
N ASP A 471 16.93 2.80 9.43
CA ASP A 471 15.77 3.48 10.04
C ASP A 471 15.29 4.67 9.17
N ARG A 472 14.38 5.46 9.74
CA ARG A 472 13.99 6.78 9.21
C ARG A 472 14.83 7.87 9.84
N LYS A 473 15.32 8.81 9.03
CA LYS A 473 16.14 9.95 9.48
C LYS A 473 15.51 10.72 10.67
N LYS A 474 14.18 10.87 10.67
CA LYS A 474 13.40 11.55 11.74
C LYS A 474 13.03 10.68 12.95
N ASP A 475 13.20 9.36 12.85
CA ASP A 475 12.92 8.43 13.95
C ASP A 475 14.19 8.00 14.68
N LEU A 476 15.36 8.38 14.15
CA LEU A 476 16.66 8.20 14.77
C LEU A 476 16.64 8.73 16.21
N ILE A 477 17.19 7.96 17.14
CA ILE A 477 17.33 8.31 18.55
C ILE A 477 18.78 8.73 18.80
N LEU A 478 18.97 9.90 19.37
CA LEU A 478 20.30 10.44 19.68
C LEU A 478 20.66 10.20 21.15
N VAL A 479 21.32 9.07 21.44
CA VAL A 479 21.74 8.73 22.80
C VAL A 479 23.20 9.13 23.01
N SER A 480 23.43 10.16 23.81
CA SER A 480 24.79 10.67 24.09
C SER A 480 25.62 10.96 22.83
N GLY A 481 24.95 11.44 21.75
CA GLY A 481 25.58 11.72 20.46
C GLY A 481 25.74 10.51 19.54
N PHE A 482 25.35 9.32 19.97
CA PHE A 482 25.32 8.11 19.14
C PHE A 482 23.98 7.95 18.46
N ASN A 483 24.01 7.62 17.17
CA ASN A 483 22.82 7.25 16.41
C ASN A 483 22.35 5.85 16.83
N VAL A 484 21.14 5.77 17.36
CA VAL A 484 20.46 4.54 17.73
C VAL A 484 19.24 4.37 16.84
N TYR A 485 19.13 3.22 16.22
CA TYR A 485 18.12 2.91 15.23
C TYR A 485 17.02 2.07 15.85
N PRO A 486 15.78 2.59 15.97
CA PRO A 486 14.63 1.86 16.51
C PRO A 486 14.42 0.47 15.93
N ASN A 487 14.50 0.34 14.60
CA ASN A 487 14.25 -0.93 13.91
C ASN A 487 15.24 -2.03 14.33
N GLU A 488 16.50 -1.71 14.63
CA GLU A 488 17.49 -2.67 15.12
C GLU A 488 17.08 -3.28 16.46
N ILE A 489 16.52 -2.45 17.34
CA ILE A 489 16.08 -2.87 18.66
C ILE A 489 14.77 -3.65 18.56
N GLU A 490 13.85 -3.17 17.71
CA GLU A 490 12.58 -3.85 17.43
C GLU A 490 12.81 -5.27 16.90
N ASP A 491 13.76 -5.44 15.96
CA ASP A 491 14.09 -6.77 15.41
C ASP A 491 14.64 -7.72 16.49
N VAL A 492 15.46 -7.21 17.39
CA VAL A 492 15.97 -8.03 18.52
C VAL A 492 14.85 -8.44 19.46
N ILE A 493 13.99 -7.51 19.88
CA ILE A 493 12.87 -7.80 20.80
C ILE A 493 11.86 -8.75 20.15
N ALA A 494 11.59 -8.59 18.86
CA ALA A 494 10.63 -9.41 18.12
C ALA A 494 11.05 -10.91 17.98
N ARG A 495 12.31 -11.25 18.30
CA ARG A 495 12.79 -12.65 18.33
C ARG A 495 12.33 -13.41 19.56
N MET A 496 11.79 -12.72 20.56
CA MET A 496 11.22 -13.36 21.74
C MET A 496 9.84 -13.94 21.42
N ASP A 497 9.64 -15.24 21.55
CA ASP A 497 8.34 -15.92 21.30
C ASP A 497 7.19 -15.33 22.13
N ALA A 498 7.53 -14.78 23.30
CA ALA A 498 6.59 -14.10 24.20
C ALA A 498 6.15 -12.71 23.72
N VAL A 499 6.68 -12.20 22.59
CA VAL A 499 6.37 -10.87 22.03
C VAL A 499 5.55 -11.02 20.74
N LEU A 500 4.38 -10.39 20.71
CA LEU A 500 3.52 -10.35 19.52
C LEU A 500 3.89 -9.17 18.62
N ASP A 501 4.15 -8.00 19.23
CA ASP A 501 4.45 -6.77 18.49
C ASP A 501 5.31 -5.83 19.33
N VAL A 502 6.08 -4.95 18.67
CA VAL A 502 6.99 -4.03 19.34
C VAL A 502 7.14 -2.73 18.57
N ALA A 503 7.30 -1.63 19.31
CA ALA A 503 7.66 -0.33 18.75
C ALA A 503 8.67 0.36 19.66
N VAL A 504 9.69 0.99 19.07
CA VAL A 504 10.74 1.70 19.80
C VAL A 504 10.75 3.17 19.38
N ILE A 505 10.86 4.06 20.37
CA ILE A 505 11.00 5.51 20.15
C ILE A 505 12.06 6.11 21.08
N GLY A 506 12.60 7.27 20.69
CA GLY A 506 13.36 8.13 21.58
C GLY A 506 12.45 8.91 22.52
N VAL A 507 12.84 9.01 23.79
CA VAL A 507 12.19 9.85 24.79
C VAL A 507 13.21 10.82 25.38
N PRO A 508 12.84 12.05 25.77
CA PRO A 508 13.77 12.99 26.39
C PRO A 508 14.44 12.40 27.64
N ASP A 509 15.75 12.58 27.76
CA ASP A 509 16.54 12.13 28.90
C ASP A 509 17.57 13.18 29.28
N GLY A 510 17.58 13.58 30.56
CA GLY A 510 18.42 14.68 31.04
C GLY A 510 19.92 14.39 31.02
N GLN A 511 20.33 13.13 30.91
CA GLN A 511 21.75 12.74 30.91
C GLN A 511 22.29 12.44 29.51
N SER A 512 21.47 11.81 28.66
CA SER A 512 21.88 11.34 27.34
C SER A 512 21.25 12.10 26.16
N GLY A 513 20.48 13.16 26.43
CA GLY A 513 19.67 13.86 25.43
C GLY A 513 18.38 13.10 25.13
N GLU A 514 18.50 11.91 24.55
CA GLU A 514 17.40 10.97 24.41
C GLU A 514 17.75 9.61 25.04
N ALA A 515 16.73 8.85 25.38
CA ALA A 515 16.82 7.46 25.83
C ALA A 515 15.87 6.58 25.01
N VAL A 516 16.20 5.32 24.88
CA VAL A 516 15.41 4.31 24.20
C VAL A 516 14.22 3.89 25.08
N ARG A 517 13.00 3.96 24.52
CA ARG A 517 11.79 3.40 25.13
C ARG A 517 11.17 2.36 24.18
N ALA A 518 10.96 1.15 24.68
CA ALA A 518 10.27 0.10 23.95
C ALA A 518 8.81 -0.03 24.44
N TYR A 519 7.88 -0.11 23.50
CA TYR A 519 6.49 -0.49 23.73
C TYR A 519 6.28 -1.90 23.21
N VAL A 520 5.85 -2.82 24.05
CA VAL A 520 5.79 -4.25 23.74
C VAL A 520 4.38 -4.77 23.96
N VAL A 521 3.86 -5.49 22.98
CA VAL A 521 2.60 -6.25 23.08
C VAL A 521 2.96 -7.71 23.34
N PRO A 522 2.62 -8.27 24.51
CA PRO A 522 2.85 -9.69 24.80
C PRO A 522 2.06 -10.60 23.86
N ASN A 523 2.62 -11.75 23.54
CA ASN A 523 1.95 -12.77 22.76
C ASN A 523 0.95 -13.53 23.64
N PRO A 524 -0.38 -13.45 23.39
CA PRO A 524 -1.39 -14.12 24.19
C PRO A 524 -1.33 -15.66 24.11
N GLY A 525 -0.64 -16.20 23.09
CA GLY A 525 -0.39 -17.63 22.95
C GLY A 525 0.78 -18.15 23.80
N HIS A 526 1.53 -17.27 24.48
CA HIS A 526 2.64 -17.66 25.36
C HIS A 526 2.17 -17.74 26.83
N ALA A 527 2.71 -18.72 27.58
CA ALA A 527 2.26 -19.02 28.94
C ALA A 527 2.45 -17.86 29.92
N GLU A 528 3.49 -17.04 29.73
CA GLU A 528 3.79 -15.87 30.56
C GLU A 528 4.17 -14.67 29.69
N ALA A 529 3.60 -13.52 30.02
CA ALA A 529 4.01 -12.25 29.39
C ALA A 529 5.43 -11.89 29.86
N PRO A 530 6.31 -11.41 28.97
CA PRO A 530 7.67 -11.02 29.37
C PRO A 530 7.60 -9.75 30.22
N ASP A 531 8.39 -9.68 31.27
CA ASP A 531 8.57 -8.44 32.02
C ASP A 531 9.65 -7.54 31.40
N ALA A 532 9.74 -6.31 31.90
CA ALA A 532 10.69 -5.32 31.37
C ALA A 532 12.16 -5.77 31.56
N ALA A 533 12.48 -6.46 32.64
CA ALA A 533 13.85 -6.90 32.92
C ALA A 533 14.26 -8.02 31.97
N GLN A 534 13.36 -8.97 31.68
CA GLN A 534 13.59 -10.04 30.72
C GLN A 534 13.84 -9.51 29.30
N ILE A 535 13.05 -8.49 28.87
CA ILE A 535 13.21 -7.85 27.57
C ILE A 535 14.58 -7.14 27.47
N VAL A 536 14.96 -6.37 28.49
CA VAL A 536 16.26 -5.68 28.52
C VAL A 536 17.42 -6.69 28.56
N GLU A 537 17.28 -7.78 29.34
CA GLU A 537 18.31 -8.81 29.40
C GLU A 537 18.47 -9.56 28.07
N HIS A 538 17.36 -9.83 27.37
CA HIS A 538 17.41 -10.36 26.01
C HIS A 538 18.14 -9.40 25.07
N CYS A 539 17.81 -8.11 25.10
CA CYS A 539 18.50 -7.10 24.30
C CYS A 539 20.01 -7.03 24.59
N ARG A 540 20.43 -7.24 25.85
CA ARG A 540 21.85 -7.18 26.27
C ARG A 540 22.71 -8.23 25.59
N GLN A 541 22.14 -9.34 25.14
CA GLN A 541 22.85 -10.39 24.43
C GLN A 541 23.24 -10.00 23.01
N TYR A 542 22.56 -9.02 22.41
CA TYR A 542 22.69 -8.66 20.99
C TYR A 542 23.08 -7.20 20.76
N LEU A 543 22.85 -6.31 21.75
CA LEU A 543 22.98 -4.87 21.58
C LEU A 543 24.01 -4.26 22.55
N THR A 544 24.71 -3.24 22.09
CA THR A 544 25.60 -2.44 22.94
C THR A 544 24.82 -1.58 23.94
N GLY A 545 25.43 -1.26 25.06
CA GLY A 545 24.78 -0.65 26.23
C GLY A 545 23.95 0.61 25.94
N TYR A 546 24.41 1.49 25.05
CA TYR A 546 23.68 2.73 24.71
C TYR A 546 22.42 2.48 23.84
N LYS A 547 22.29 1.29 23.25
CA LYS A 547 21.10 0.86 22.49
C LYS A 547 20.05 0.17 23.36
N LEU A 548 20.38 -0.17 24.60
CA LEU A 548 19.44 -0.88 25.47
C LEU A 548 18.26 0.00 25.86
N PRO A 549 17.03 -0.54 25.86
CA PRO A 549 15.88 0.21 26.36
C PRO A 549 16.06 0.61 27.83
N LYS A 550 16.01 1.93 28.11
CA LYS A 550 15.96 2.43 29.49
C LYS A 550 14.57 2.25 30.12
N SER A 551 13.53 2.14 29.29
CA SER A 551 12.17 1.88 29.75
C SER A 551 11.44 0.96 28.78
N VAL A 552 10.67 0.03 29.33
CA VAL A 552 9.78 -0.87 28.59
C VAL A 552 8.36 -0.67 29.10
N VAL A 553 7.41 -0.49 28.19
CA VAL A 553 5.98 -0.33 28.49
C VAL A 553 5.22 -1.45 27.82
N LEU A 554 4.57 -2.30 28.63
CA LEU A 554 3.69 -3.33 28.11
C LEU A 554 2.34 -2.73 27.72
N ARG A 555 1.77 -3.18 26.60
CA ARG A 555 0.48 -2.73 26.06
C ARG A 555 -0.34 -3.89 25.53
N GLU A 556 -1.65 -3.71 25.46
CA GLU A 556 -2.56 -4.65 24.81
C GLU A 556 -2.46 -4.52 23.28
N GLU A 557 -2.24 -3.29 22.76
CA GLU A 557 -2.06 -3.01 21.34
C GLU A 557 -1.18 -1.77 21.09
N LEU A 558 -0.61 -1.69 19.91
CA LEU A 558 0.10 -0.51 19.39
C LEU A 558 -0.82 0.31 18.47
N PRO A 559 -0.70 1.65 18.45
CA PRO A 559 -1.41 2.48 17.50
C PRO A 559 -0.95 2.14 16.08
N LYS A 560 -1.90 1.79 15.20
CA LYS A 560 -1.62 1.35 13.82
C LYS A 560 -2.43 2.12 12.80
N SER A 561 -1.83 2.34 11.64
CA SER A 561 -2.54 2.81 10.46
C SER A 561 -3.50 1.74 9.92
N PRO A 562 -4.43 2.10 9.03
CA PRO A 562 -5.33 1.13 8.37
C PRO A 562 -4.59 -0.01 7.63
N VAL A 563 -3.39 0.27 7.14
CA VAL A 563 -2.52 -0.73 6.49
C VAL A 563 -1.68 -1.55 7.48
N GLY A 564 -1.85 -1.35 8.80
CA GLY A 564 -1.16 -2.14 9.82
C GLY A 564 0.20 -1.60 10.25
N LYS A 565 0.61 -0.41 9.77
CA LYS A 565 1.88 0.23 10.15
C LYS A 565 1.75 0.90 11.52
N VAL A 566 2.72 0.65 12.41
CA VAL A 566 2.79 1.32 13.72
C VAL A 566 2.97 2.83 13.55
N LEU A 567 2.17 3.58 14.27
CA LEU A 567 2.15 5.06 14.26
C LEU A 567 3.04 5.60 15.40
N ARG A 568 4.37 5.57 15.21
CA ARG A 568 5.32 6.12 16.20
C ARG A 568 5.04 7.58 16.58
N LYS A 569 4.42 8.36 15.68
CA LYS A 569 4.00 9.75 15.98
C LYS A 569 3.02 9.83 17.15
N ASP A 570 2.10 8.86 17.25
CA ASP A 570 1.09 8.83 18.31
C ASP A 570 1.74 8.47 19.64
N LEU A 571 2.67 7.51 19.64
CA LEU A 571 3.49 7.19 20.81
C LEU A 571 4.36 8.37 21.25
N LYS A 572 4.98 9.09 20.32
CA LYS A 572 5.75 10.34 20.60
C LYS A 572 4.85 11.44 21.15
N ALA A 573 3.59 11.56 20.69
CA ALA A 573 2.62 12.53 21.21
C ALA A 573 2.23 12.21 22.66
N GLU A 574 1.99 10.94 22.99
CA GLU A 574 1.72 10.49 24.37
C GLU A 574 2.88 10.84 25.32
N VAL A 575 4.13 10.58 24.89
CA VAL A 575 5.32 10.94 25.66
C VAL A 575 5.41 12.44 25.89
N ARG A 576 5.14 13.27 24.88
CA ARG A 576 5.12 14.73 25.03
C ARG A 576 4.09 15.17 26.07
N ALA A 577 2.90 14.59 26.07
CA ALA A 577 1.87 14.86 27.06
C ALA A 577 2.30 14.41 28.46
N GLU A 578 2.93 13.23 28.59
CA GLU A 578 3.49 12.72 29.86
C GLU A 578 4.53 13.69 30.46
N PHE A 579 5.45 14.20 29.64
CA PHE A 579 6.48 15.13 30.11
C PHE A 579 5.95 16.55 30.35
N ALA A 580 4.88 16.97 29.67
CA ALA A 580 4.23 18.26 29.91
C ALA A 580 3.50 18.32 31.27
N THR A 581 2.95 17.19 31.71
CA THR A 581 2.25 17.06 33.00
C THR A 581 3.18 16.91 34.21
N ARG A 582 4.47 16.61 33.97
CA ARG A 582 5.50 16.48 35.02
C ARG A 582 6.25 17.82 35.29
N LYS A 583 6.04 18.85 34.49
CA LYS A 583 6.51 20.21 34.73
C LYS A 583 5.43 21.04 35.44
#